data_b522eea55eea728a19072dddca5d974e
#
_entry.id   b522eea55eea728a19072dddca5d974e
#
_cell.length_a   1.000
_cell.length_b   1.000
_cell.length_c   1.000
_cell.angle_alpha   90.00
_cell.angle_beta   90.00
_cell.angle_gamma   90.00
#
_symmetry.space_group_name_H-M   'P 1'
#
loop_
_entity.id
_entity.type
_entity.pdbx_description
1 polymer ?
#
loop_
_entity_poly.entity_id
_entity_poly.type
_entity_poly.pdbx_seq_one_letter_code
_entity_poly.pdbx_strand_id
1 'polypeptide(L)'
;MAHEMYFATPAQMRRYKAAKIVSKSLVYLFLSIIGLFILIPFVFMVITSFRDPNAYDYDTINSIFHVIPPATNPGTGGPNYSLYNYNAVFTYKSASGASINFGLYYGNTLYVAIVGTFFTLITTILASFAFARCEFKGKNLLFTILLGTMMIPGEMMVITNYQTVMGLSWDNTYASLIFVHGVSVFYIFYLRQTFQQIPNELFLAAKVDGYGHFRYLWRVMIPIAMPTIITITILSLMGSWNAYIWPNLVASGKHNMFGWSMKLVSNGLMSLFTSSDGEVSYDTVKIAGSVVVTTPLFIFFLIFRKYIMRGISRSGIKG
;
A
#
# COMPACT_ATOMS: atom_id res chain seq x y z
N MET A 1 -16.16 20.86 23.81
CA MET A 1 -17.17 21.46 24.70
C MET A 1 -18.38 20.54 24.69
N ALA A 2 -18.59 19.77 25.75
CA ALA A 2 -19.83 19.05 25.96
C ALA A 2 -20.88 20.09 26.31
N HIS A 3 -21.74 20.42 25.36
CA HIS A 3 -22.96 21.14 25.69
C HIS A 3 -23.76 20.23 26.63
N GLU A 4 -23.69 20.49 27.93
CA GLU A 4 -24.66 19.98 28.89
C GLU A 4 -26.00 20.58 28.52
N MET A 5 -26.78 19.84 27.71
CA MET A 5 -28.17 20.19 27.47
C MET A 5 -28.94 19.97 28.79
N TYR A 6 -29.30 21.04 29.44
CA TYR A 6 -30.25 21.01 30.58
C TYR A 6 -31.61 20.53 30.06
N PHE A 7 -31.98 19.31 30.39
CA PHE A 7 -33.29 18.78 30.08
C PHE A 7 -34.30 19.22 31.14
N ALA A 8 -35.33 19.95 30.74
CA ALA A 8 -36.34 20.44 31.65
C ALA A 8 -37.22 19.31 32.24
N THR A 9 -37.30 18.14 31.59
CA THR A 9 -38.13 17.00 32.06
C THR A 9 -37.48 15.65 31.75
N PRO A 10 -37.77 14.59 32.58
CA PRO A 10 -37.31 13.23 32.33
C PRO A 10 -37.76 12.67 30.97
N ALA A 11 -38.87 13.10 30.44
CA ALA A 11 -39.41 12.70 29.12
C ALA A 11 -38.51 13.23 27.98
N GLN A 12 -38.02 14.47 28.08
CA GLN A 12 -37.11 15.05 27.09
C GLN A 12 -35.77 14.31 27.07
N MET A 13 -35.25 13.92 28.24
CA MET A 13 -34.01 13.13 28.34
C MET A 13 -34.18 11.74 27.70
N ARG A 14 -35.31 11.06 27.89
CA ARG A 14 -35.64 9.78 27.26
C ARG A 14 -35.68 9.91 25.74
N ARG A 15 -36.33 10.93 25.19
CA ARG A 15 -36.42 11.21 23.77
C ARG A 15 -35.03 11.47 23.17
N TYR A 16 -34.18 12.26 23.83
CA TYR A 16 -32.84 12.51 23.38
C TYR A 16 -31.97 11.24 23.38
N LYS A 17 -32.03 10.41 24.44
CA LYS A 17 -31.34 9.13 24.49
C LYS A 17 -31.81 8.18 23.38
N ALA A 18 -33.12 8.09 23.15
CA ALA A 18 -33.68 7.29 22.08
C ALA A 18 -33.25 7.78 20.70
N ALA A 19 -33.34 9.08 20.42
CA ALA A 19 -32.86 9.67 19.17
C ALA A 19 -31.36 9.43 18.94
N LYS A 20 -30.54 9.54 20.00
CA LYS A 20 -29.08 9.24 19.91
C LYS A 20 -28.81 7.77 19.63
N ILE A 21 -29.59 6.84 20.22
CA ILE A 21 -29.44 5.40 19.92
C ILE A 21 -29.83 5.14 18.48
N VAL A 22 -31.00 5.64 18.03
CA VAL A 22 -31.48 5.47 16.64
C VAL A 22 -30.46 6.03 15.64
N SER A 23 -29.97 7.26 15.87
CA SER A 23 -28.94 7.85 15.01
C SER A 23 -27.66 7.01 14.94
N LYS A 24 -27.18 6.52 16.08
CA LYS A 24 -26.01 5.62 16.09
C LYS A 24 -26.30 4.31 15.36
N SER A 25 -27.48 3.70 15.59
CA SER A 25 -27.85 2.45 14.92
C SER A 25 -27.92 2.63 13.41
N LEU A 26 -28.46 3.73 12.92
CA LEU A 26 -28.50 4.05 11.49
C LEU A 26 -27.09 4.22 10.91
N VAL A 27 -26.19 4.91 11.63
CA VAL A 27 -24.80 5.05 11.20
C VAL A 27 -24.10 3.68 11.13
N TYR A 28 -24.25 2.84 12.17
CA TYR A 28 -23.66 1.50 12.15
C TYR A 28 -24.26 0.62 11.06
N LEU A 29 -25.58 0.68 10.82
CA LEU A 29 -26.24 -0.05 9.74
C LEU A 29 -25.68 0.37 8.38
N PHE A 30 -25.58 1.67 8.13
CA PHE A 30 -25.02 2.22 6.90
C PHE A 30 -23.56 1.78 6.69
N LEU A 31 -22.72 1.91 7.72
CA LEU A 31 -21.33 1.47 7.67
C LEU A 31 -21.19 -0.04 7.46
N SER A 32 -22.09 -0.84 8.06
CA SER A 32 -22.11 -2.30 7.87
C SER A 32 -22.48 -2.67 6.44
N ILE A 33 -23.48 -2.00 5.84
CA ILE A 33 -23.86 -2.24 4.45
C ILE A 33 -22.70 -1.91 3.50
N ILE A 34 -22.04 -0.76 3.68
CA ILE A 34 -20.86 -0.40 2.89
C ILE A 34 -19.73 -1.40 3.12
N GLY A 35 -19.47 -1.79 4.36
CA GLY A 35 -18.43 -2.77 4.70
C GLY A 35 -18.69 -4.12 4.03
N LEU A 36 -19.91 -4.62 4.07
CA LEU A 36 -20.31 -5.85 3.37
C LEU A 36 -20.12 -5.72 1.85
N PHE A 37 -20.58 -4.62 1.26
CA PHE A 37 -20.42 -4.37 -0.17
C PHE A 37 -18.95 -4.40 -0.61
N ILE A 38 -18.05 -3.78 0.18
CA ILE A 38 -16.61 -3.80 -0.09
C ILE A 38 -16.02 -5.20 0.08
N LEU A 39 -16.51 -6.00 1.04
CA LEU A 39 -15.97 -7.34 1.31
C LEU A 39 -16.40 -8.39 0.28
N ILE A 40 -17.56 -8.24 -0.37
CA ILE A 40 -18.09 -9.20 -1.34
C ILE A 40 -17.05 -9.63 -2.39
N PRO A 41 -16.37 -8.72 -3.13
CA PRO A 41 -15.39 -9.13 -4.15
C PRO A 41 -14.20 -9.89 -3.56
N PHE A 42 -13.76 -9.56 -2.34
CA PHE A 42 -12.66 -10.30 -1.69
C PHE A 42 -13.09 -11.71 -1.26
N VAL A 43 -14.29 -11.84 -0.70
CA VAL A 43 -14.86 -13.15 -0.34
C VAL A 43 -15.02 -14.00 -1.59
N PHE A 44 -15.58 -13.43 -2.66
CA PHE A 44 -15.70 -14.11 -3.95
C PHE A 44 -14.34 -14.55 -4.49
N MET A 45 -13.32 -13.68 -4.46
CA MET A 45 -11.97 -13.99 -4.89
C MET A 45 -11.38 -15.19 -4.11
N VAL A 46 -11.53 -15.20 -2.78
CA VAL A 46 -11.03 -16.28 -1.93
C VAL A 46 -11.78 -17.60 -2.21
N ILE A 47 -13.11 -17.58 -2.31
CA ILE A 47 -13.89 -18.78 -2.60
C ILE A 47 -13.54 -19.33 -3.99
N THR A 48 -13.48 -18.47 -5.00
CA THR A 48 -13.16 -18.86 -6.38
C THR A 48 -11.75 -19.42 -6.52
N SER A 49 -10.79 -18.94 -5.72
CA SER A 49 -9.42 -19.46 -5.75
C SER A 49 -9.29 -20.94 -5.37
N PHE A 50 -10.26 -21.49 -4.67
CA PHE A 50 -10.32 -22.91 -4.32
C PHE A 50 -11.18 -23.76 -5.28
N ARG A 51 -11.88 -23.15 -6.24
CA ARG A 51 -12.77 -23.88 -7.16
C ARG A 51 -11.97 -24.73 -8.15
N ASP A 52 -12.55 -25.88 -8.51
CA ASP A 52 -12.04 -26.68 -9.62
C ASP A 52 -12.07 -25.87 -10.92
N PRO A 53 -10.97 -25.79 -11.70
CA PRO A 53 -10.94 -25.06 -12.95
C PRO A 53 -12.02 -25.46 -13.96
N ASN A 54 -12.26 -26.78 -14.07
CA ASN A 54 -13.24 -27.30 -15.04
C ASN A 54 -14.67 -26.99 -14.63
N ALA A 55 -14.95 -26.92 -13.31
CA ALA A 55 -16.25 -26.53 -12.80
C ALA A 55 -16.54 -25.03 -13.01
N TYR A 56 -15.50 -24.20 -12.98
CA TYR A 56 -15.65 -22.77 -13.19
C TYR A 56 -16.05 -22.43 -14.63
N ASP A 57 -15.42 -23.10 -15.61
CA ASP A 57 -15.74 -22.89 -17.03
C ASP A 57 -17.16 -23.39 -17.39
N TYR A 58 -17.63 -24.45 -16.75
CA TYR A 58 -18.98 -24.98 -16.95
C TYR A 58 -20.07 -24.04 -16.41
N ASP A 59 -19.80 -23.36 -15.30
CA ASP A 59 -20.75 -22.51 -14.59
C ASP A 59 -20.71 -21.02 -14.98
N THR A 60 -19.91 -20.61 -15.96
CA THR A 60 -19.61 -19.19 -16.23
C THR A 60 -20.87 -18.35 -16.49
N ILE A 61 -21.94 -18.95 -17.02
CA ILE A 61 -23.22 -18.28 -17.28
C ILE A 61 -24.10 -18.21 -16.02
N ASN A 62 -23.98 -19.17 -15.10
CA ASN A 62 -24.81 -19.26 -13.89
C ASN A 62 -24.08 -18.81 -12.62
N SER A 63 -22.76 -18.65 -12.64
CA SER A 63 -21.92 -18.50 -11.45
C SER A 63 -21.92 -17.11 -10.84
N ILE A 64 -22.36 -16.08 -11.54
CA ILE A 64 -22.42 -14.70 -11.01
C ILE A 64 -23.33 -14.62 -9.78
N PHE A 65 -24.34 -15.50 -9.68
CA PHE A 65 -25.28 -15.55 -8.55
C PHE A 65 -24.93 -16.59 -7.48
N HIS A 66 -23.94 -17.48 -7.74
CA HIS A 66 -23.53 -18.50 -6.78
C HIS A 66 -22.23 -18.09 -6.09
N VAL A 67 -22.34 -17.23 -5.07
CA VAL A 67 -21.21 -16.80 -4.23
C VAL A 67 -20.55 -18.01 -3.54
N ILE A 68 -21.35 -19.00 -3.17
CA ILE A 68 -20.89 -20.25 -2.56
C ILE A 68 -21.32 -21.41 -3.47
N PRO A 69 -20.41 -21.95 -4.31
CA PRO A 69 -20.75 -23.07 -5.18
C PRO A 69 -20.97 -24.36 -4.36
N PRO A 70 -21.74 -25.32 -4.91
CA PRO A 70 -21.98 -26.61 -4.26
C PRO A 70 -20.65 -27.35 -4.01
N ALA A 71 -20.63 -28.22 -3.00
CA ALA A 71 -19.43 -28.97 -2.62
C ALA A 71 -18.96 -29.95 -3.71
N THR A 72 -19.87 -30.41 -4.55
CA THR A 72 -19.60 -31.32 -5.69
C THR A 72 -19.85 -30.64 -7.01
N ASN A 73 -19.00 -30.89 -7.97
CA ASN A 73 -19.14 -30.40 -9.35
C ASN A 73 -20.29 -31.17 -10.05
N PRO A 74 -21.34 -30.51 -10.54
CA PRO A 74 -22.46 -31.16 -11.20
C PRO A 74 -22.07 -31.90 -12.49
N GLY A 75 -21.00 -31.48 -13.18
CA GLY A 75 -20.56 -32.07 -14.43
C GLY A 75 -19.66 -33.30 -14.27
N THR A 76 -18.81 -33.35 -13.23
CA THR A 76 -17.84 -34.43 -13.03
C THR A 76 -18.13 -35.31 -11.85
N GLY A 77 -19.06 -34.91 -10.95
CA GLY A 77 -19.35 -35.60 -9.68
C GLY A 77 -18.21 -35.55 -8.65
N GLY A 78 -17.09 -34.89 -8.99
CA GLY A 78 -15.93 -34.75 -8.13
C GLY A 78 -16.04 -33.56 -7.16
N PRO A 79 -15.08 -33.40 -6.23
CA PRO A 79 -15.05 -32.27 -5.33
C PRO A 79 -14.86 -30.94 -6.09
N ASN A 80 -15.69 -29.95 -5.78
CA ASN A 80 -15.65 -28.62 -6.43
C ASN A 80 -14.57 -27.71 -5.84
N TYR A 81 -13.96 -28.09 -4.72
CA TYR A 81 -12.92 -27.33 -4.03
C TYR A 81 -11.63 -28.14 -3.95
N SER A 82 -10.52 -27.53 -4.37
CA SER A 82 -9.21 -28.15 -4.32
C SER A 82 -8.10 -27.11 -4.14
N LEU A 83 -6.90 -27.57 -3.78
CA LEU A 83 -5.69 -26.75 -3.74
C LEU A 83 -4.97 -26.71 -5.10
N TYR A 84 -5.58 -27.27 -6.16
CA TYR A 84 -4.97 -27.34 -7.49
C TYR A 84 -4.49 -25.97 -7.98
N ASN A 85 -5.35 -24.94 -7.88
CA ASN A 85 -5.02 -23.60 -8.36
C ASN A 85 -3.79 -23.01 -7.68
N TYR A 86 -3.65 -23.21 -6.36
CA TYR A 86 -2.46 -22.74 -5.63
C TYR A 86 -1.21 -23.49 -6.05
N ASN A 87 -1.29 -24.82 -6.21
CA ASN A 87 -0.18 -25.59 -6.72
C ASN A 87 0.20 -25.16 -8.14
N ALA A 88 -0.79 -24.93 -9.01
CA ALA A 88 -0.59 -24.43 -10.36
C ALA A 88 0.10 -23.06 -10.38
N VAL A 89 -0.27 -22.12 -9.49
CA VAL A 89 0.40 -20.82 -9.36
C VAL A 89 1.90 -20.95 -9.12
N PHE A 90 2.31 -21.86 -8.22
CA PHE A 90 3.72 -22.04 -7.85
C PHE A 90 4.50 -22.91 -8.84
N THR A 91 3.84 -23.77 -9.61
CA THR A 91 4.46 -24.69 -10.57
C THR A 91 4.28 -24.25 -12.02
N TYR A 92 3.61 -23.12 -12.25
CA TYR A 92 3.30 -22.62 -13.59
C TYR A 92 4.56 -22.45 -14.44
N LYS A 93 4.52 -23.02 -15.64
CA LYS A 93 5.52 -22.80 -16.69
C LYS A 93 4.83 -22.11 -17.85
N SER A 94 5.41 -21.03 -18.34
CA SER A 94 4.97 -20.41 -19.59
C SER A 94 5.22 -21.37 -20.76
N ALA A 95 4.47 -21.23 -21.86
CA ALA A 95 4.72 -22.00 -23.08
C ALA A 95 6.16 -21.84 -23.64
N SER A 96 6.83 -20.74 -23.31
CA SER A 96 8.27 -20.54 -23.56
C SER A 96 9.20 -21.35 -22.63
N GLY A 97 8.64 -22.18 -21.71
CA GLY A 97 9.40 -22.95 -20.72
C GLY A 97 9.89 -22.13 -19.52
N ALA A 98 9.63 -20.84 -19.47
CA ALA A 98 10.00 -19.99 -18.35
C ALA A 98 9.09 -20.25 -17.15
N SER A 99 9.66 -20.72 -16.03
CA SER A 99 8.92 -20.87 -14.78
C SER A 99 8.70 -19.52 -14.10
N ILE A 100 7.51 -19.29 -13.57
CA ILE A 100 7.23 -18.14 -12.72
C ILE A 100 7.78 -18.44 -11.33
N ASN A 101 8.86 -17.78 -10.96
CA ASN A 101 9.46 -17.94 -9.65
C ASN A 101 8.89 -16.89 -8.66
N PHE A 102 7.71 -17.18 -8.09
CA PHE A 102 7.10 -16.31 -7.10
C PHE A 102 8.01 -16.05 -5.89
N GLY A 103 8.82 -17.02 -5.46
CA GLY A 103 9.77 -16.84 -4.36
C GLY A 103 10.78 -15.72 -4.66
N LEU A 104 11.33 -15.69 -5.88
CA LEU A 104 12.21 -14.62 -6.33
C LEU A 104 11.48 -13.27 -6.41
N TYR A 105 10.25 -13.26 -6.94
CA TYR A 105 9.46 -12.03 -7.06
C TYR A 105 9.10 -11.44 -5.70
N TYR A 106 8.77 -12.27 -4.72
CA TYR A 106 8.57 -11.85 -3.33
C TYR A 106 9.87 -11.29 -2.74
N GLY A 107 11.01 -11.97 -2.95
CA GLY A 107 12.32 -11.50 -2.52
C GLY A 107 12.66 -10.12 -3.10
N ASN A 108 12.47 -9.95 -4.41
CA ASN A 108 12.68 -8.66 -5.09
C ASN A 108 11.77 -7.57 -4.52
N THR A 109 10.48 -7.89 -4.33
CA THR A 109 9.50 -6.92 -3.80
C THR A 109 9.85 -6.48 -2.39
N LEU A 110 10.20 -7.43 -1.51
CA LEU A 110 10.63 -7.12 -0.14
C LEU A 110 11.92 -6.30 -0.14
N TYR A 111 12.89 -6.66 -0.96
CA TYR A 111 14.14 -5.90 -1.07
C TYR A 111 13.89 -4.46 -1.53
N VAL A 112 13.15 -4.28 -2.62
CA VAL A 112 12.82 -2.94 -3.15
C VAL A 112 11.99 -2.15 -2.14
N ALA A 113 11.02 -2.77 -1.49
CA ALA A 113 10.18 -2.11 -0.50
C ALA A 113 11.00 -1.66 0.73
N ILE A 114 11.86 -2.52 1.27
CA ILE A 114 12.64 -2.20 2.48
C ILE A 114 13.72 -1.16 2.15
N VAL A 115 14.53 -1.40 1.13
CA VAL A 115 15.66 -0.51 0.77
C VAL A 115 15.13 0.82 0.22
N GLY A 116 14.09 0.79 -0.61
CA GLY A 116 13.43 1.99 -1.13
C GLY A 116 12.82 2.83 -0.01
N THR A 117 12.09 2.20 0.91
CA THR A 117 11.51 2.91 2.07
C THR A 117 12.60 3.51 2.96
N PHE A 118 13.70 2.78 3.21
CA PHE A 118 14.83 3.30 3.99
C PHE A 118 15.43 4.55 3.34
N PHE A 119 15.65 4.52 2.02
CA PHE A 119 16.15 5.67 1.28
C PHE A 119 15.16 6.84 1.30
N THR A 120 13.87 6.56 1.08
CA THR A 120 12.80 7.57 1.18
C THR A 120 12.71 8.20 2.56
N LEU A 121 12.89 7.42 3.63
CA LEU A 121 12.88 7.95 5.00
C LEU A 121 14.06 8.87 5.26
N ILE A 122 15.26 8.51 4.84
CA ILE A 122 16.46 9.35 5.01
C ILE A 122 16.24 10.69 4.30
N THR A 123 15.86 10.68 3.03
CA THR A 123 15.61 11.91 2.25
C THR A 123 14.50 12.74 2.87
N THR A 124 13.41 12.11 3.29
CA THR A 124 12.26 12.77 3.94
C THR A 124 12.65 13.42 5.27
N ILE A 125 13.34 12.70 6.15
CA ILE A 125 13.74 13.20 7.48
C ILE A 125 14.67 14.39 7.35
N LEU A 126 15.71 14.25 6.51
CA LEU A 126 16.70 15.31 6.34
C LEU A 126 16.09 16.57 5.69
N ALA A 127 15.34 16.41 4.62
CA ALA A 127 14.68 17.53 3.94
C ALA A 127 13.64 18.21 4.85
N SER A 128 12.80 17.42 5.53
CA SER A 128 11.80 17.96 6.46
C SER A 128 12.43 18.73 7.61
N PHE A 129 13.54 18.23 8.15
CA PHE A 129 14.29 18.93 9.20
C PHE A 129 14.87 20.24 8.69
N ALA A 130 15.51 20.24 7.52
CA ALA A 130 16.06 21.45 6.92
C ALA A 130 14.97 22.50 6.70
N PHE A 131 13.83 22.13 6.13
CA PHE A 131 12.71 23.04 5.91
C PHE A 131 11.92 23.40 7.18
N ALA A 132 12.03 22.64 8.27
CA ALA A 132 11.36 22.99 9.52
C ALA A 132 12.22 23.87 10.43
N ARG A 133 13.51 23.57 10.60
CA ARG A 133 14.34 24.12 11.66
C ARG A 133 15.56 24.91 11.19
N CYS A 134 16.14 24.57 10.04
CA CYS A 134 17.29 25.33 9.56
C CYS A 134 16.84 26.67 8.99
N GLU A 135 17.68 27.70 9.19
CA GLU A 135 17.50 29.02 8.62
C GLU A 135 18.48 29.20 7.46
N PHE A 136 17.95 29.39 6.26
CA PHE A 136 18.73 29.67 5.06
C PHE A 136 17.95 30.56 4.09
N LYS A 137 18.67 31.34 3.27
CA LYS A 137 18.08 32.24 2.29
C LYS A 137 17.27 31.45 1.26
N GLY A 138 16.06 31.90 0.97
CA GLY A 138 15.18 31.27 -0.03
C GLY A 138 14.40 30.04 0.44
N LYS A 139 14.48 29.66 1.73
CA LYS A 139 13.79 28.51 2.33
C LYS A 139 12.32 28.39 1.91
N ASN A 140 11.56 29.46 2.07
CA ASN A 140 10.12 29.44 1.77
C ASN A 140 9.86 29.35 0.26
N LEU A 141 10.66 30.03 -0.56
CA LEU A 141 10.54 29.96 -2.02
C LEU A 141 10.83 28.53 -2.51
N LEU A 142 11.94 27.94 -2.07
CA LEU A 142 12.29 26.57 -2.43
C LEU A 142 11.23 25.56 -1.98
N PHE A 143 10.68 25.74 -0.79
CA PHE A 143 9.61 24.87 -0.31
C PHE A 143 8.32 25.05 -1.12
N THR A 144 7.96 26.27 -1.52
CA THR A 144 6.81 26.54 -2.39
C THR A 144 6.99 25.91 -3.77
N ILE A 145 8.17 26.04 -4.37
CA ILE A 145 8.48 25.38 -5.66
C ILE A 145 8.34 23.85 -5.51
N LEU A 146 8.90 23.30 -4.44
CA LEU A 146 8.80 21.86 -4.14
C LEU A 146 7.35 21.41 -4.03
N LEU A 147 6.49 22.16 -3.33
CA LEU A 147 5.05 21.88 -3.29
C LEU A 147 4.40 22.01 -4.66
N GLY A 148 4.82 22.98 -5.47
CA GLY A 148 4.34 23.16 -6.85
C GLY A 148 4.57 21.93 -7.72
N THR A 149 5.65 21.16 -7.50
CA THR A 149 5.89 19.92 -8.23
C THR A 149 4.84 18.84 -7.96
N MET A 150 4.16 18.86 -6.82
CA MET A 150 3.07 17.92 -6.52
C MET A 150 1.83 18.14 -7.39
N MET A 151 1.70 19.31 -8.03
CA MET A 151 0.59 19.58 -8.95
C MET A 151 0.75 18.83 -10.29
N ILE A 152 1.95 18.34 -10.58
CA ILE A 152 2.22 17.53 -11.77
C ILE A 152 1.84 16.08 -11.45
N PRO A 153 0.86 15.49 -12.16
CA PRO A 153 0.50 14.09 -11.97
C PRO A 153 1.72 13.17 -12.21
N GLY A 154 1.98 12.26 -11.26
CA GLY A 154 3.14 11.36 -11.33
C GLY A 154 3.17 10.50 -12.59
N GLU A 155 1.99 10.14 -13.11
CA GLU A 155 1.81 9.34 -14.32
C GLU A 155 2.37 10.05 -15.57
N MET A 156 2.34 11.38 -15.62
CA MET A 156 2.90 12.15 -16.74
C MET A 156 4.44 12.08 -16.77
N MET A 157 5.06 11.86 -15.62
CA MET A 157 6.53 11.78 -15.51
C MET A 157 7.08 10.38 -15.83
N VAL A 158 6.22 9.38 -15.99
CA VAL A 158 6.62 7.98 -16.20
C VAL A 158 7.48 7.84 -17.46
N ILE A 159 7.07 8.44 -18.58
CA ILE A 159 7.79 8.33 -19.86
C ILE A 159 9.17 9.02 -19.78
N THR A 160 9.22 10.22 -19.21
CA THR A 160 10.47 10.98 -19.04
C THR A 160 11.43 10.25 -18.11
N ASN A 161 10.93 9.72 -17.00
CA ASN A 161 11.73 8.93 -16.07
C ASN A 161 12.25 7.65 -16.75
N TYR A 162 11.43 7.00 -17.57
CA TYR A 162 11.83 5.82 -18.33
C TYR A 162 12.98 6.15 -19.30
N GLN A 163 12.87 7.24 -20.07
CA GLN A 163 13.93 7.70 -20.97
C GLN A 163 15.23 7.98 -20.21
N THR A 164 15.13 8.62 -19.02
CA THR A 164 16.29 8.88 -18.16
C THR A 164 16.95 7.58 -17.68
N VAL A 165 16.15 6.61 -17.24
CA VAL A 165 16.64 5.29 -16.80
C VAL A 165 17.33 4.54 -17.93
N MET A 166 16.75 4.58 -19.13
CA MET A 166 17.36 3.98 -20.32
C MET A 166 18.68 4.67 -20.70
N GLY A 167 18.73 6.00 -20.65
CA GLY A 167 19.94 6.79 -20.90
C GLY A 167 21.06 6.51 -19.89
N LEU A 168 20.73 6.16 -18.65
CA LEU A 168 21.67 5.77 -17.60
C LEU A 168 22.03 4.27 -17.64
N SER A 169 21.43 3.48 -18.53
CA SER A 169 21.55 2.01 -18.56
C SER A 169 21.17 1.35 -17.23
N TRP A 170 20.12 1.87 -16.58
CA TRP A 170 19.62 1.35 -15.32
C TRP A 170 18.43 0.40 -15.49
N ASP A 171 18.01 0.13 -16.73
CA ASP A 171 16.95 -0.84 -16.98
C ASP A 171 17.30 -2.21 -16.39
N ASN A 172 16.30 -2.93 -15.93
CA ASN A 172 16.46 -4.23 -15.27
C ASN A 172 17.42 -4.22 -14.06
N THR A 173 17.48 -3.14 -13.30
CA THR A 173 18.31 -3.03 -12.09
C THR A 173 17.48 -2.59 -10.87
N TYR A 174 17.99 -2.89 -9.66
CA TYR A 174 17.40 -2.35 -8.44
C TYR A 174 17.51 -0.82 -8.36
N ALA A 175 18.51 -0.22 -9.03
CA ALA A 175 18.69 1.22 -9.06
C ALA A 175 17.47 1.93 -9.65
N SER A 176 16.94 1.45 -10.78
CA SER A 176 15.74 2.01 -11.39
C SER A 176 14.47 1.85 -10.54
N LEU A 177 14.37 0.76 -9.77
CA LEU A 177 13.22 0.49 -8.92
C LEU A 177 13.24 1.32 -7.62
N ILE A 178 14.43 1.66 -7.11
CA ILE A 178 14.61 2.30 -5.80
C ILE A 178 14.79 3.81 -5.93
N PHE A 179 15.75 4.28 -6.75
CA PHE A 179 16.15 5.68 -6.73
C PHE A 179 15.19 6.62 -7.44
N VAL A 180 14.50 6.18 -8.48
CA VAL A 180 13.55 7.03 -9.23
C VAL A 180 12.41 7.53 -8.35
N HIS A 181 11.96 6.71 -7.40
CA HIS A 181 10.89 7.05 -6.45
C HIS A 181 11.40 7.27 -5.01
N GLY A 182 12.71 7.44 -4.84
CA GLY A 182 13.34 7.57 -3.52
C GLY A 182 13.09 8.90 -2.81
N VAL A 183 12.47 9.89 -3.45
CA VAL A 183 12.10 11.18 -2.87
C VAL A 183 10.62 11.41 -3.03
N SER A 184 9.91 11.63 -1.93
CA SER A 184 8.48 11.96 -1.93
C SER A 184 8.25 13.33 -1.31
N VAL A 185 7.81 14.27 -2.15
CA VAL A 185 7.47 15.63 -1.69
C VAL A 185 6.32 15.61 -0.70
N PHE A 186 5.35 14.70 -0.88
CA PHE A 186 4.25 14.52 0.06
C PHE A 186 4.73 14.12 1.45
N TYR A 187 5.66 13.17 1.55
CA TYR A 187 6.20 12.76 2.85
C TYR A 187 7.05 13.85 3.49
N ILE A 188 7.82 14.61 2.68
CA ILE A 188 8.59 15.76 3.17
C ILE A 188 7.64 16.81 3.75
N PHE A 189 6.58 17.17 3.03
CA PHE A 189 5.56 18.09 3.51
C PHE A 189 4.93 17.57 4.83
N TYR A 190 4.48 16.33 4.85
CA TYR A 190 3.77 15.75 6.00
C TYR A 190 4.65 15.73 7.26
N LEU A 191 5.90 15.28 7.14
CA LEU A 191 6.83 15.25 8.26
C LEU A 191 7.27 16.65 8.69
N ARG A 192 7.45 17.59 7.73
CA ARG A 192 7.75 18.99 8.04
C ARG A 192 6.65 19.60 8.90
N GLN A 193 5.37 19.38 8.58
CA GLN A 193 4.24 19.88 9.40
C GLN A 193 4.30 19.33 10.82
N THR A 194 4.66 18.06 10.98
CA THR A 194 4.86 17.45 12.31
C THR A 194 6.04 18.09 13.05
N PHE A 195 7.16 18.30 12.39
CA PHE A 195 8.33 18.93 12.98
C PHE A 195 8.09 20.39 13.39
N GLN A 196 7.26 21.12 12.67
CA GLN A 196 6.89 22.49 13.02
C GLN A 196 5.97 22.58 14.26
N GLN A 197 5.22 21.52 14.58
CA GLN A 197 4.38 21.49 15.77
C GLN A 197 5.19 21.26 17.06
N ILE A 198 6.45 20.84 16.96
CA ILE A 198 7.32 20.66 18.12
C ILE A 198 7.69 22.05 18.66
N PRO A 199 7.49 22.33 19.98
CA PRO A 199 7.79 23.64 20.57
C PRO A 199 9.25 24.07 20.34
N ASN A 200 9.44 25.38 20.07
CA ASN A 200 10.78 25.93 19.83
C ASN A 200 11.65 25.97 21.10
N GLU A 201 11.03 25.96 22.25
CA GLU A 201 11.67 25.90 23.57
C GLU A 201 12.55 24.66 23.71
N LEU A 202 12.13 23.52 23.15
CA LEU A 202 12.94 22.29 23.13
C LEU A 202 14.19 22.44 22.28
N PHE A 203 14.15 23.24 21.22
CA PHE A 203 15.33 23.52 20.41
C PHE A 203 16.29 24.44 21.15
N LEU A 204 15.77 25.48 21.83
CA LEU A 204 16.57 26.39 22.61
C LEU A 204 17.23 25.69 23.81
N ALA A 205 16.49 24.83 24.53
CA ALA A 205 17.02 24.04 25.60
C ALA A 205 18.14 23.11 25.11
N ALA A 206 17.93 22.41 24.02
CA ALA A 206 18.95 21.54 23.43
C ALA A 206 20.22 22.32 23.02
N LYS A 207 20.08 23.57 22.57
CA LYS A 207 21.24 24.45 22.28
C LYS A 207 22.01 24.81 23.56
N VAL A 208 21.32 25.11 24.63
CA VAL A 208 21.95 25.39 25.95
C VAL A 208 22.70 24.16 26.46
N ASP A 209 22.15 22.94 26.20
CA ASP A 209 22.79 21.66 26.51
C ASP A 209 23.95 21.30 25.55
N GLY A 210 24.31 22.19 24.61
CA GLY A 210 25.40 21.99 23.65
C GLY A 210 25.07 21.04 22.51
N TYR A 211 23.78 20.79 22.21
CA TYR A 211 23.41 19.93 21.09
C TYR A 211 23.54 20.69 19.76
N GLY A 212 24.30 20.11 18.83
CA GLY A 212 24.27 20.53 17.43
C GLY A 212 22.98 20.07 16.74
N HIS A 213 22.70 20.63 15.55
CA HIS A 213 21.46 20.35 14.79
C HIS A 213 21.22 18.85 14.56
N PHE A 214 22.25 18.09 14.24
CA PHE A 214 22.13 16.66 13.95
C PHE A 214 21.81 15.86 15.21
N ARG A 215 22.43 16.19 16.35
CA ARG A 215 22.14 15.55 17.64
C ARG A 215 20.72 15.87 18.12
N TYR A 216 20.25 17.11 17.90
CA TYR A 216 18.89 17.53 18.18
C TYR A 216 17.89 16.74 17.34
N LEU A 217 18.14 16.60 16.01
CA LEU A 217 17.29 15.82 15.13
C LEU A 217 17.10 14.38 15.65
N TRP A 218 18.21 13.69 15.93
CA TRP A 218 18.16 12.27 16.30
C TRP A 218 17.64 12.00 17.70
N ARG A 219 17.97 12.86 18.67
CA ARG A 219 17.63 12.63 20.08
C ARG A 219 16.30 13.26 20.52
N VAL A 220 15.83 14.27 19.83
CA VAL A 220 14.63 15.01 20.23
C VAL A 220 13.55 14.91 19.17
N MET A 221 13.83 15.35 17.95
CA MET A 221 12.76 15.47 16.94
C MET A 221 12.24 14.13 16.43
N ILE A 222 13.12 13.20 16.08
CA ILE A 222 12.73 11.88 15.58
C ILE A 222 11.90 11.11 16.61
N PRO A 223 12.29 10.99 17.89
CA PRO A 223 11.46 10.33 18.91
C PRO A 223 10.06 10.95 19.07
N ILE A 224 9.95 12.27 19.05
CA ILE A 224 8.66 12.98 19.18
C ILE A 224 7.80 12.74 17.91
N ALA A 225 8.41 12.74 16.74
CA ALA A 225 7.74 12.53 15.46
C ALA A 225 7.59 11.05 15.08
N MET A 226 8.02 10.12 15.93
CA MET A 226 8.00 8.68 15.63
C MET A 226 6.64 8.16 15.12
N PRO A 227 5.48 8.57 15.66
CA PRO A 227 4.20 8.13 15.13
C PRO A 227 4.00 8.51 13.65
N THR A 228 4.43 9.70 13.24
CA THR A 228 4.36 10.16 11.85
C THR A 228 5.37 9.41 10.97
N ILE A 229 6.57 9.19 11.46
CA ILE A 229 7.61 8.44 10.74
C ILE A 229 7.15 7.00 10.50
N ILE A 230 6.56 6.33 11.50
CA ILE A 230 5.97 4.98 11.34
C ILE A 230 4.87 5.01 10.27
N THR A 231 4.01 6.02 10.27
CA THR A 231 2.95 6.14 9.25
C THR A 231 3.55 6.28 7.84
N ILE A 232 4.56 7.13 7.67
CA ILE A 232 5.27 7.28 6.39
C ILE A 232 5.93 5.96 5.97
N THR A 233 6.56 5.25 6.91
CA THR A 233 7.17 3.94 6.66
C THR A 233 6.15 2.94 6.13
N ILE A 234 4.99 2.85 6.78
CA ILE A 234 3.91 1.94 6.38
C ILE A 234 3.39 2.30 4.99
N LEU A 235 3.11 3.59 4.73
CA LEU A 235 2.62 4.05 3.43
C LEU A 235 3.63 3.80 2.32
N SER A 236 4.92 4.02 2.58
CA SER A 236 6.00 3.77 1.61
C SER A 236 6.13 2.27 1.28
N LEU A 237 6.12 1.40 2.30
CA LEU A 237 6.15 -0.06 2.11
C LEU A 237 4.94 -0.55 1.30
N MET A 238 3.73 -0.08 1.63
CA MET A 238 2.52 -0.44 0.90
C MET A 238 2.54 0.08 -0.55
N GLY A 239 3.06 1.28 -0.76
CA GLY A 239 3.22 1.86 -2.09
C GLY A 239 4.16 1.04 -2.96
N SER A 240 5.31 0.63 -2.43
CA SER A 240 6.27 -0.23 -3.12
C SER A 240 5.70 -1.62 -3.44
N TRP A 241 4.92 -2.20 -2.51
CA TRP A 241 4.28 -3.50 -2.73
C TRP A 241 3.26 -3.46 -3.86
N ASN A 242 2.45 -2.40 -3.93
CA ASN A 242 1.40 -2.22 -4.92
C ASN A 242 1.91 -1.61 -6.24
N ALA A 243 3.19 -1.24 -6.33
CA ALA A 243 3.76 -0.67 -7.54
C ALA A 243 3.65 -1.65 -8.72
N TYR A 244 3.00 -1.22 -9.81
CA TYR A 244 2.80 -2.04 -11.00
C TYR A 244 3.32 -1.36 -12.28
N ILE A 245 2.88 -0.15 -12.56
CA ILE A 245 3.18 0.53 -13.84
C ILE A 245 4.70 0.68 -14.01
N TRP A 246 5.38 1.25 -13.04
CA TRP A 246 6.81 1.48 -13.11
C TRP A 246 7.65 0.19 -13.17
N PRO A 247 7.48 -0.79 -12.27
CA PRO A 247 8.17 -2.07 -12.38
C PRO A 247 7.89 -2.80 -13.69
N ASN A 248 6.69 -2.68 -14.25
CA ASN A 248 6.35 -3.31 -15.52
C ASN A 248 7.12 -2.72 -16.70
N LEU A 249 7.49 -1.44 -16.64
CA LEU A 249 8.29 -0.78 -17.67
C LEU A 249 9.79 -1.10 -17.54
N VAL A 250 10.35 -1.04 -16.33
CA VAL A 250 11.81 -1.12 -16.11
C VAL A 250 12.30 -2.52 -15.72
N ALA A 251 11.41 -3.42 -15.28
CA ALA A 251 11.72 -4.79 -14.89
C ALA A 251 11.01 -5.78 -15.83
N SER A 252 11.35 -5.76 -17.12
CA SER A 252 10.64 -6.44 -18.22
C SER A 252 10.81 -7.97 -18.24
N GLY A 253 11.43 -8.57 -17.24
CA GLY A 253 11.65 -10.02 -17.14
C GLY A 253 12.86 -10.54 -17.90
N LYS A 254 13.60 -9.69 -18.64
CA LYS A 254 14.93 -10.03 -19.11
C LYS A 254 15.85 -10.29 -17.91
N HIS A 255 16.76 -11.23 -18.03
CA HIS A 255 17.72 -11.49 -16.98
C HIS A 255 18.65 -10.28 -16.85
N ASN A 256 18.91 -9.87 -15.61
CA ASN A 256 19.93 -8.88 -15.31
C ASN A 256 21.34 -9.45 -15.54
N MET A 257 22.37 -8.65 -15.29
CA MET A 257 23.78 -9.06 -15.35
C MET A 257 24.08 -10.33 -14.53
N PHE A 258 23.27 -10.66 -13.51
CA PHE A 258 23.39 -11.84 -12.66
C PHE A 258 22.51 -13.02 -13.10
N GLY A 259 21.83 -12.94 -14.23
CA GLY A 259 20.94 -13.99 -14.72
C GLY A 259 19.61 -14.12 -14.00
N TRP A 260 19.20 -13.11 -13.20
CA TRP A 260 17.95 -13.15 -12.42
C TRP A 260 16.90 -12.21 -12.98
N SER A 261 15.64 -12.62 -12.91
CA SER A 261 14.51 -11.76 -13.23
C SER A 261 14.32 -10.69 -12.16
N MET A 262 14.19 -9.43 -12.57
CA MET A 262 13.95 -8.29 -11.69
C MET A 262 12.45 -8.04 -11.44
N LYS A 263 11.58 -8.90 -11.94
CA LYS A 263 10.13 -8.75 -11.71
C LYS A 263 9.80 -8.71 -10.23
N LEU A 264 8.87 -7.83 -9.89
CA LEU A 264 8.22 -7.78 -8.59
C LEU A 264 6.97 -8.68 -8.59
N VAL A 265 6.40 -8.94 -7.43
CA VAL A 265 5.24 -9.82 -7.29
C VAL A 265 4.03 -9.30 -8.06
N SER A 266 3.83 -7.98 -8.11
CA SER A 266 2.71 -7.34 -8.82
C SER A 266 2.79 -7.51 -10.34
N ASN A 267 3.93 -7.22 -10.97
CA ASN A 267 4.08 -7.40 -12.40
C ASN A 267 4.39 -8.85 -12.79
N GLY A 268 4.90 -9.66 -11.87
CA GLY A 268 5.02 -11.11 -12.04
C GLY A 268 3.66 -11.82 -12.11
N LEU A 269 2.69 -11.40 -11.27
CA LEU A 269 1.31 -11.89 -11.33
C LEU A 269 0.67 -11.63 -12.70
N MET A 270 0.89 -10.45 -13.29
CA MET A 270 0.35 -10.13 -14.61
C MET A 270 0.86 -11.05 -15.72
N SER A 271 2.01 -11.69 -15.54
CA SER A 271 2.48 -12.72 -16.48
C SER A 271 1.52 -13.92 -16.57
N LEU A 272 0.76 -14.23 -15.51
CA LEU A 272 -0.29 -15.25 -15.54
C LEU A 272 -1.49 -14.83 -16.39
N PHE A 273 -1.80 -13.52 -16.44
CA PHE A 273 -2.95 -13.00 -17.18
C PHE A 273 -2.66 -12.81 -18.67
N THR A 274 -1.40 -12.58 -19.02
CA THR A 274 -0.99 -12.25 -20.39
C THR A 274 -0.47 -13.44 -21.18
N SER A 275 -0.31 -14.62 -20.58
CA SER A 275 0.09 -15.83 -21.28
C SER A 275 -1.05 -16.33 -22.17
N SER A 276 -1.03 -15.90 -23.44
CA SER A 276 -2.01 -16.23 -24.48
C SER A 276 -1.68 -17.51 -25.26
N ASP A 277 -0.70 -18.28 -24.81
CA ASP A 277 -0.22 -19.45 -25.51
C ASP A 277 -1.05 -20.68 -25.14
N GLY A 278 -2.24 -20.84 -25.74
CA GLY A 278 -2.92 -22.13 -26.05
C GLY A 278 -3.17 -23.14 -24.91
N GLU A 279 -2.45 -23.10 -23.83
CA GLU A 279 -2.71 -23.87 -22.62
C GLU A 279 -3.63 -23.06 -21.69
N VAL A 280 -4.71 -23.71 -21.31
CA VAL A 280 -5.82 -23.16 -20.51
C VAL A 280 -5.30 -22.46 -19.27
N SER A 281 -5.07 -21.15 -19.37
CA SER A 281 -4.86 -20.33 -18.18
C SER A 281 -6.21 -20.16 -17.52
N TYR A 282 -6.57 -21.10 -16.66
CA TYR A 282 -7.83 -21.06 -15.92
C TYR A 282 -7.93 -19.77 -15.11
N ASP A 283 -9.04 -19.07 -15.22
CA ASP A 283 -9.27 -17.84 -14.46
C ASP A 283 -9.19 -18.08 -12.93
N THR A 284 -9.53 -19.28 -12.49
CA THR A 284 -9.34 -19.71 -11.09
C THR A 284 -7.88 -19.70 -10.63
N VAL A 285 -6.92 -20.05 -11.52
CA VAL A 285 -5.48 -19.98 -11.22
C VAL A 285 -5.02 -18.52 -11.13
N LYS A 286 -5.51 -17.64 -12.00
CA LYS A 286 -5.23 -16.20 -11.95
C LYS A 286 -5.76 -15.58 -10.66
N ILE A 287 -6.98 -15.95 -10.27
CA ILE A 287 -7.60 -15.51 -9.02
C ILE A 287 -6.83 -16.04 -7.81
N ALA A 288 -6.38 -17.30 -7.82
CA ALA A 288 -5.53 -17.85 -6.75
C ALA A 288 -4.19 -17.09 -6.65
N GLY A 289 -3.57 -16.75 -7.79
CA GLY A 289 -2.40 -15.88 -7.84
C GLY A 289 -2.65 -14.51 -7.21
N SER A 290 -3.81 -13.91 -7.47
CA SER A 290 -4.22 -12.65 -6.86
C SER A 290 -4.37 -12.75 -5.34
N VAL A 291 -4.94 -13.86 -4.82
CA VAL A 291 -5.00 -14.14 -3.37
C VAL A 291 -3.61 -14.26 -2.78
N VAL A 292 -2.72 -15.01 -3.43
CA VAL A 292 -1.32 -15.19 -2.98
C VAL A 292 -0.62 -13.83 -2.86
N VAL A 293 -0.73 -12.97 -3.87
CA VAL A 293 -0.10 -11.63 -3.88
C VAL A 293 -0.70 -10.68 -2.85
N THR A 294 -2.01 -10.78 -2.60
CA THR A 294 -2.72 -9.87 -1.68
C THR A 294 -2.56 -10.28 -0.21
N THR A 295 -2.40 -11.58 0.07
CA THR A 295 -2.34 -12.12 1.44
C THR A 295 -1.26 -11.47 2.31
N PRO A 296 0.02 -11.31 1.90
CA PRO A 296 1.03 -10.65 2.72
C PRO A 296 0.68 -9.19 3.05
N LEU A 297 0.09 -8.47 2.10
CA LEU A 297 -0.34 -7.09 2.33
C LEU A 297 -1.47 -7.03 3.36
N PHE A 298 -2.41 -7.96 3.30
CA PHE A 298 -3.50 -8.07 4.27
C PHE A 298 -2.97 -8.38 5.67
N ILE A 299 -2.03 -9.35 5.79
CA ILE A 299 -1.36 -9.66 7.06
C ILE A 299 -0.61 -8.43 7.59
N PHE A 300 0.14 -7.75 6.74
CA PHE A 300 0.84 -6.52 7.09
C PHE A 300 -0.14 -5.45 7.62
N PHE A 301 -1.27 -5.24 6.93
CA PHE A 301 -2.31 -4.31 7.39
C PHE A 301 -2.86 -4.70 8.78
N LEU A 302 -3.16 -5.97 9.01
CA LEU A 302 -3.66 -6.43 10.31
C LEU A 302 -2.68 -6.15 11.46
N ILE A 303 -1.38 -6.34 11.21
CA ILE A 303 -0.32 -6.07 12.19
C ILE A 303 -0.23 -4.56 12.48
N PHE A 304 -0.23 -3.75 11.43
CA PHE A 304 0.07 -2.31 11.52
C PHE A 304 -1.16 -1.41 11.62
N ARG A 305 -2.40 -1.94 11.52
CA ARG A 305 -3.65 -1.15 11.55
C ARG A 305 -3.74 -0.13 12.69
N LYS A 306 -3.24 -0.50 13.88
CA LYS A 306 -3.25 0.39 15.06
C LYS A 306 -2.36 1.63 14.87
N TYR A 307 -1.25 1.47 14.20
CA TYR A 307 -0.32 2.57 13.92
C TYR A 307 -0.86 3.48 12.81
N ILE A 308 -1.44 2.90 11.75
CA ILE A 308 -2.10 3.62 10.66
C ILE A 308 -3.21 4.53 11.23
N MET A 309 -4.10 3.97 12.04
CA MET A 309 -5.21 4.73 12.63
C MET A 309 -4.74 5.84 13.56
N ARG A 310 -3.67 5.64 14.34
CA ARG A 310 -3.12 6.68 15.24
C ARG A 310 -2.45 7.83 14.49
N GLY A 311 -1.79 7.56 13.35
CA GLY A 311 -1.18 8.59 12.53
C GLY A 311 -2.21 9.53 11.91
N ILE A 312 -3.32 8.99 11.42
CA ILE A 312 -4.39 9.76 10.79
C ILE A 312 -5.20 10.57 11.82
N SER A 313 -5.46 10.02 13.02
CA SER A 313 -6.34 10.65 14.00
C SER A 313 -5.72 11.86 14.72
N ARG A 314 -4.39 11.95 14.82
CA ARG A 314 -3.72 13.09 15.46
C ARG A 314 -3.72 14.38 14.64
N SER A 315 -3.95 14.31 13.35
CA SER A 315 -4.07 15.51 12.49
C SER A 315 -5.47 16.15 12.51
N GLY A 316 -6.47 15.49 13.10
CA GLY A 316 -7.88 15.89 13.03
C GLY A 316 -8.50 16.49 14.30
N ILE A 317 -7.81 16.53 15.44
CA ILE A 317 -8.42 17.04 16.69
C ILE A 317 -7.59 18.17 17.26
N LYS A 318 -7.88 19.39 16.78
CA LYS A 318 -7.84 20.60 17.58
C LYS A 318 -9.29 21.11 17.66
N GLY A 319 -9.98 20.77 18.72
CA GLY A 319 -11.25 21.29 19.12
C GLY A 319 -11.34 21.16 20.63
#